data_aebc48a5e8a8f5ca6f82e9de89c3ecf8
#
_entry.id   aebc48a5e8a8f5ca6f82e9de89c3ecf8
#
_cell.length_a   1.000
_cell.length_b   1.000
_cell.length_c   1.000
_cell.angle_alpha   90.00
_cell.angle_beta   90.00
_cell.angle_gamma   90.00
#
_symmetry.space_group_name_H-M   'P 1'
#
loop_
_entity.id
_entity.type
_entity.pdbx_description
1 polymer ?
#
loop_
_entity_poly.entity_id
_entity_poly.type
_entity_poly.pdbx_seq_one_letter_code
_entity_poly.pdbx_strand_id
1 'polypeptide(L)'
;QEYLSKRGFTPLSINRINNLTGDGIEDLKSNMLRSISIIKQEDPSEYFRMNVDRVFSKTGFGTIVTGTVLNGMISVGDEIEIFPAKIKTKIRGLQSHGGSAERVQRGDRAAINLSNIKTNLLNRGCVVSLPNIMKPTKHIIVNIMMVESTNWIIKNNQRLRFHFGTSEVLGRAMSTDKNKLERGENANFILVLESPVTITIDDKFVIRSYSPMQTIAGGVVLYQNAKGKWSKMKDFAKLMPIDSKERFNYLIKYLSNRPRSINDWKLLFFNSFNKVERWFKE
;
A
#
# COMPACT_ATOMS: atom_id res chain seq x y z
N GLN A 1 8.09 10.20 25.14
CA GLN A 1 8.61 8.93 24.61
C GLN A 1 7.66 7.78 24.91
N GLU A 2 7.28 7.57 26.17
CA GLU A 2 6.35 6.54 26.64
C GLU A 2 5.01 6.53 25.87
N TYR A 3 4.42 7.71 25.60
CA TYR A 3 3.18 7.85 24.82
C TYR A 3 3.31 7.29 23.40
N LEU A 4 4.45 7.48 22.75
CA LEU A 4 4.72 6.97 21.39
C LEU A 4 5.02 5.47 21.44
N SER A 5 5.82 5.02 22.40
CA SER A 5 6.15 3.60 22.57
C SER A 5 4.94 2.72 22.81
N LYS A 6 3.99 3.19 23.64
CA LYS A 6 2.68 2.51 23.86
C LYS A 6 1.82 2.40 22.59
N ARG A 7 2.15 3.16 21.54
CA ARG A 7 1.47 3.11 20.22
C ARG A 7 2.30 2.42 19.12
N GLY A 8 3.37 1.72 19.53
CA GLY A 8 4.23 0.99 18.60
C GLY A 8 5.18 1.89 17.79
N PHE A 9 5.35 3.15 18.18
CA PHE A 9 6.33 4.07 17.57
C PHE A 9 7.60 4.13 18.40
N THR A 10 8.73 3.78 17.81
CA THR A 10 10.05 3.98 18.40
C THR A 10 10.70 5.17 17.70
N PRO A 11 10.67 6.38 18.28
CA PRO A 11 11.26 7.54 17.65
C PRO A 11 12.80 7.42 17.67
N LEU A 12 13.44 7.74 16.55
CA LEU A 12 14.89 7.81 16.45
C LEU A 12 15.47 8.95 17.30
N SER A 13 14.76 10.08 17.35
CA SER A 13 15.09 11.21 18.21
C SER A 13 13.83 12.01 18.55
N ILE A 14 13.88 12.78 19.63
CA ILE A 14 12.87 13.77 20.00
C ILE A 14 13.58 15.11 20.17
N ASN A 15 13.23 16.10 19.38
CA ASN A 15 13.85 17.42 19.38
C ASN A 15 12.85 18.46 19.86
N ARG A 16 13.27 19.32 20.80
CA ARG A 16 12.50 20.51 21.19
C ARG A 16 12.91 21.64 20.26
N ILE A 17 11.95 22.29 19.63
CA ILE A 17 12.18 23.42 18.71
C ILE A 17 11.28 24.59 19.07
N ASN A 18 11.77 25.79 18.81
CA ASN A 18 10.99 27.02 18.84
C ASN A 18 11.05 27.66 17.45
N ASN A 19 9.94 27.62 16.71
CA ASN A 19 9.88 28.17 15.35
C ASN A 19 10.01 29.68 15.27
N LEU A 20 9.80 30.41 16.39
CA LEU A 20 9.91 31.89 16.43
C LEU A 20 11.35 32.32 16.66
N THR A 21 12.08 31.64 17.56
CA THR A 21 13.47 32.00 17.89
C THR A 21 14.49 31.22 17.07
N GLY A 22 14.11 30.10 16.48
CA GLY A 22 15.01 29.19 15.76
C GLY A 22 15.72 28.20 16.66
N ASP A 23 15.49 28.23 17.98
CA ASP A 23 16.14 27.32 18.94
C ASP A 23 15.84 25.86 18.59
N GLY A 24 16.87 25.03 18.60
CA GLY A 24 16.79 23.58 18.34
C GLY A 24 16.61 23.18 16.88
N ILE A 25 16.51 24.12 15.93
CA ILE A 25 16.36 23.81 14.50
C ILE A 25 17.62 23.13 13.93
N GLU A 26 18.81 23.62 14.29
CA GLU A 26 20.07 23.03 13.81
C GLU A 26 20.30 21.61 14.40
N ASP A 27 19.90 21.37 15.63
CA ASP A 27 19.92 20.03 16.23
C ASP A 27 18.97 19.08 15.51
N LEU A 28 17.77 19.55 15.16
CA LEU A 28 16.81 18.79 14.36
C LEU A 28 17.39 18.43 12.98
N LYS A 29 17.98 19.39 12.25
CA LYS A 29 18.63 19.15 10.96
C LYS A 29 19.75 18.10 11.08
N SER A 30 20.61 18.24 12.07
CA SER A 30 21.72 17.33 12.33
C SER A 30 21.23 15.90 12.62
N ASN A 31 20.17 15.76 13.43
CA ASN A 31 19.56 14.47 13.73
C ASN A 31 18.84 13.85 12.50
N MET A 32 18.21 14.67 11.65
CA MET A 32 17.63 14.21 10.38
C MET A 32 18.72 13.69 9.43
N LEU A 33 19.83 14.44 9.24
CA LEU A 33 20.94 14.01 8.38
C LEU A 33 21.55 12.70 8.87
N ARG A 34 21.77 12.57 10.19
CA ARG A 34 22.26 11.32 10.78
C ARG A 34 21.28 10.16 10.54
N SER A 35 19.98 10.40 10.69
CA SER A 35 18.96 9.37 10.45
C SER A 35 18.93 8.92 8.99
N ILE A 36 19.05 9.86 8.04
CA ILE A 36 19.11 9.56 6.61
C ILE A 36 20.33 8.70 6.26
N SER A 37 21.50 8.97 6.86
CA SER A 37 22.73 8.22 6.59
C SER A 37 22.68 6.75 7.06
N ILE A 38 21.80 6.44 8.02
CA ILE A 38 21.63 5.07 8.56
C ILE A 38 20.62 4.27 7.71
N ILE A 39 19.71 4.95 6.99
CA ILE A 39 18.70 4.29 6.17
C ILE A 39 19.38 3.63 4.96
N LYS A 40 19.42 2.31 4.96
CA LYS A 40 19.83 1.56 3.78
C LYS A 40 18.77 1.74 2.69
N GLN A 41 19.17 2.31 1.57
CA GLN A 41 18.31 2.30 0.39
C GLN A 41 18.19 0.84 -0.07
N GLU A 42 16.98 0.30 -0.09
CA GLU A 42 16.74 -0.96 -0.78
C GLU A 42 16.82 -0.69 -2.29
N ASP A 43 17.42 -1.62 -3.05
CA ASP A 43 17.48 -1.52 -4.49
C ASP A 43 16.07 -1.31 -5.07
N PRO A 44 15.91 -0.39 -6.03
CA PRO A 44 14.61 -0.15 -6.65
C PRO A 44 14.10 -1.44 -7.29
N SER A 45 12.85 -1.79 -7.05
CA SER A 45 12.17 -2.84 -7.80
C SER A 45 12.12 -2.46 -9.29
N GLU A 46 12.21 -3.42 -10.19
CA GLU A 46 12.04 -3.21 -11.64
C GLU A 46 10.63 -2.71 -12.00
N TYR A 47 9.66 -2.87 -11.10
CA TYR A 47 8.26 -2.56 -11.36
C TYR A 47 7.85 -1.23 -10.75
N PHE A 48 7.43 -0.32 -11.62
CA PHE A 48 6.92 0.99 -11.20
C PHE A 48 5.56 0.87 -10.53
N ARG A 49 5.39 1.65 -9.45
CA ARG A 49 4.09 1.83 -8.78
C ARG A 49 3.99 3.22 -8.17
N MET A 50 2.88 3.91 -8.48
CA MET A 50 2.53 5.20 -7.88
C MET A 50 1.04 5.22 -7.52
N ASN A 51 0.72 5.60 -6.28
CA ASN A 51 -0.67 5.86 -5.88
C ASN A 51 -1.05 7.28 -6.26
N VAL A 52 -2.14 7.44 -7.01
CA VAL A 52 -2.64 8.75 -7.44
C VAL A 52 -3.39 9.44 -6.30
N ASP A 53 -2.95 10.63 -5.93
CA ASP A 53 -3.60 11.46 -4.92
C ASP A 53 -4.41 12.63 -5.49
N ARG A 54 -4.09 13.10 -6.70
CA ARG A 54 -4.85 14.13 -7.42
C ARG A 54 -4.92 13.81 -8.89
N VAL A 55 -6.04 14.18 -9.49
CA VAL A 55 -6.30 14.13 -10.93
C VAL A 55 -6.85 15.49 -11.33
N PHE A 56 -6.27 16.12 -12.34
CA PHE A 56 -6.74 17.39 -12.86
C PHE A 56 -6.37 17.55 -14.34
N SER A 57 -7.00 18.50 -15.01
CA SER A 57 -6.63 18.91 -16.36
C SER A 57 -5.94 20.27 -16.33
N LYS A 58 -4.94 20.46 -17.20
CA LYS A 58 -4.28 21.74 -17.42
C LYS A 58 -4.37 22.08 -18.90
N THR A 59 -4.81 23.31 -19.20
CA THR A 59 -4.92 23.82 -20.57
C THR A 59 -3.61 23.61 -21.32
N GLY A 60 -3.66 23.04 -22.53
CA GLY A 60 -2.50 22.70 -23.35
C GLY A 60 -1.76 21.41 -22.99
N PHE A 61 -1.94 20.87 -21.77
CA PHE A 61 -1.27 19.67 -21.32
C PHE A 61 -2.19 18.43 -21.25
N GLY A 62 -3.50 18.64 -21.09
CA GLY A 62 -4.45 17.53 -20.91
C GLY A 62 -4.51 17.01 -19.47
N THR A 63 -4.73 15.72 -19.32
CA THR A 63 -4.90 15.07 -18.00
C THR A 63 -3.57 14.84 -17.31
N ILE A 64 -3.48 15.28 -16.06
CA ILE A 64 -2.32 15.10 -15.18
C ILE A 64 -2.76 14.36 -13.93
N VAL A 65 -1.96 13.37 -13.52
CA VAL A 65 -2.09 12.68 -12.24
C VAL A 65 -0.87 12.96 -11.38
N THR A 66 -1.08 13.16 -10.09
CA THR A 66 0.03 13.33 -9.12
C THR A 66 0.02 12.26 -8.06
N GLY A 67 1.21 11.96 -7.53
CA GLY A 67 1.38 10.97 -6.47
C GLY A 67 2.82 10.84 -6.02
N THR A 68 3.04 9.99 -5.04
CA THR A 68 4.39 9.58 -4.62
C THR A 68 4.72 8.24 -5.27
N VAL A 69 5.89 8.16 -5.89
CA VAL A 69 6.41 6.93 -6.48
C VAL A 69 6.83 5.98 -5.35
N LEU A 70 6.16 4.85 -5.26
CA LEU A 70 6.41 3.85 -4.20
C LEU A 70 7.51 2.88 -4.57
N ASN A 71 7.59 2.52 -5.86
CA ASN A 71 8.56 1.56 -6.39
C ASN A 71 8.90 1.86 -7.84
N GLY A 72 10.06 1.37 -8.27
CA GLY A 72 10.53 1.40 -9.66
C GLY A 72 10.82 2.80 -10.19
N MET A 73 10.92 2.88 -11.50
CA MET A 73 11.23 4.08 -12.25
C MET A 73 10.45 4.07 -13.57
N ILE A 74 10.07 5.25 -14.08
CA ILE A 74 9.50 5.45 -15.42
C ILE A 74 10.09 6.71 -16.06
N SER A 75 10.05 6.74 -17.39
CA SER A 75 10.54 7.82 -18.23
C SER A 75 9.45 8.38 -19.14
N VAL A 76 9.68 9.56 -19.69
CA VAL A 76 8.82 10.13 -20.72
C VAL A 76 8.79 9.20 -21.94
N GLY A 77 7.59 8.94 -22.47
CA GLY A 77 7.35 8.02 -23.59
C GLY A 77 6.98 6.61 -23.18
N ASP A 78 7.23 6.20 -21.94
CA ASP A 78 6.89 4.87 -21.45
C ASP A 78 5.37 4.61 -21.50
N GLU A 79 5.02 3.36 -21.75
CA GLU A 79 3.65 2.86 -21.65
C GLU A 79 3.35 2.47 -20.20
N ILE A 80 2.21 2.95 -19.71
CA ILE A 80 1.71 2.67 -18.36
C ILE A 80 0.27 2.19 -18.39
N GLU A 81 -0.16 1.55 -17.32
CA GLU A 81 -1.54 1.15 -17.10
C GLU A 81 -2.07 1.75 -15.79
N ILE A 82 -3.31 2.27 -15.83
CA ILE A 82 -3.96 2.89 -14.68
C ILE A 82 -5.04 1.97 -14.16
N PHE A 83 -4.89 1.56 -12.92
CA PHE A 83 -5.78 0.65 -12.22
C PHE A 83 -6.72 1.39 -11.25
N PRO A 84 -7.90 0.83 -10.93
CA PRO A 84 -8.41 -0.48 -11.31
C PRO A 84 -9.05 -0.56 -12.71
N ALA A 85 -9.19 0.57 -13.42
CA ALA A 85 -9.89 0.65 -14.71
C ALA A 85 -9.15 -0.05 -15.87
N LYS A 86 -7.85 -0.38 -15.70
CA LYS A 86 -6.98 -1.01 -16.70
C LYS A 86 -6.84 -0.18 -17.99
N ILE A 87 -6.72 1.11 -17.84
CA ILE A 87 -6.56 2.03 -18.96
C ILE A 87 -5.06 2.14 -19.30
N LYS A 88 -4.68 1.72 -20.50
CA LYS A 88 -3.32 1.85 -21.02
C LYS A 88 -3.13 3.21 -21.70
N THR A 89 -1.97 3.83 -21.45
CA THR A 89 -1.62 5.13 -22.01
C THR A 89 -0.11 5.32 -22.04
N LYS A 90 0.35 6.37 -22.73
CA LYS A 90 1.76 6.78 -22.74
C LYS A 90 1.96 8.04 -21.91
N ILE A 91 3.14 8.17 -21.38
CA ILE A 91 3.60 9.36 -20.66
C ILE A 91 4.01 10.42 -21.67
N ARG A 92 3.35 11.59 -21.65
CA ARG A 92 3.71 12.75 -22.49
C ARG A 92 4.79 13.63 -21.84
N GLY A 93 4.85 13.64 -20.52
CA GLY A 93 5.80 14.43 -19.77
C GLY A 93 5.72 14.12 -18.29
N LEU A 94 6.81 14.40 -17.60
CA LEU A 94 6.99 14.20 -16.17
C LEU A 94 7.41 15.49 -15.50
N GLN A 95 7.01 15.67 -14.25
CA GLN A 95 7.52 16.73 -13.37
C GLN A 95 7.80 16.14 -11.99
N SER A 96 8.90 16.57 -11.36
CA SER A 96 9.26 16.28 -10.00
C SER A 96 9.95 17.49 -9.37
N HIS A 97 9.75 17.69 -8.06
CA HIS A 97 10.34 18.84 -7.33
C HIS A 97 10.09 20.22 -7.97
N GLY A 98 8.93 20.39 -8.63
CA GLY A 98 8.53 21.67 -9.25
C GLY A 98 9.12 21.93 -10.64
N GLY A 99 9.93 21.04 -11.19
CA GLY A 99 10.55 21.13 -12.51
C GLY A 99 10.15 19.99 -13.45
N SER A 100 10.41 20.16 -14.75
CA SER A 100 10.31 19.09 -15.74
C SER A 100 11.38 18.03 -15.47
N ALA A 101 11.03 16.76 -15.69
CA ALA A 101 11.92 15.63 -15.51
C ALA A 101 11.77 14.64 -16.66
N GLU A 102 12.88 14.04 -17.10
CA GLU A 102 12.86 12.96 -18.10
C GLU A 102 12.46 11.62 -17.49
N ARG A 103 12.72 11.45 -16.19
CA ARG A 103 12.39 10.24 -15.42
C ARG A 103 12.02 10.58 -13.98
N VAL A 104 11.22 9.70 -13.37
CA VAL A 104 10.89 9.72 -11.93
C VAL A 104 11.06 8.33 -11.33
N GLN A 105 11.47 8.28 -10.08
CA GLN A 105 11.82 7.04 -9.39
C GLN A 105 11.26 6.98 -7.96
N ARG A 106 11.42 5.84 -7.30
CA ARG A 106 11.00 5.63 -5.92
C ARG A 106 11.42 6.79 -5.01
N GLY A 107 10.46 7.31 -4.26
CA GLY A 107 10.60 8.45 -3.34
C GLY A 107 10.22 9.78 -3.95
N ASP A 108 10.18 9.91 -5.27
CA ASP A 108 9.81 11.16 -5.93
C ASP A 108 8.34 11.50 -5.74
N ARG A 109 8.07 12.79 -5.57
CA ARG A 109 6.75 13.38 -5.77
C ARG A 109 6.57 13.70 -7.24
N ALA A 110 5.81 12.90 -7.96
CA ALA A 110 5.69 12.98 -9.41
C ALA A 110 4.35 13.57 -9.87
N ALA A 111 4.39 14.34 -10.95
CA ALA A 111 3.24 14.66 -11.79
C ALA A 111 3.46 14.03 -13.17
N ILE A 112 2.50 13.19 -13.59
CA ILE A 112 2.54 12.46 -14.86
C ILE A 112 1.49 13.04 -15.78
N ASN A 113 1.92 13.57 -16.91
CA ASN A 113 1.05 14.02 -17.99
C ASN A 113 0.71 12.82 -18.89
N LEU A 114 -0.58 12.54 -19.04
CA LEU A 114 -1.11 11.36 -19.71
C LEU A 114 -1.55 11.68 -21.14
N SER A 115 -1.28 10.76 -22.08
CA SER A 115 -1.73 10.87 -23.46
C SER A 115 -3.19 10.45 -23.61
N ASN A 116 -4.02 11.30 -24.24
CA ASN A 116 -5.36 10.94 -24.73
C ASN A 116 -6.32 10.32 -23.71
N ILE A 117 -6.23 10.70 -22.42
CA ILE A 117 -7.15 10.26 -21.38
C ILE A 117 -7.98 11.44 -20.90
N LYS A 118 -9.29 11.21 -20.77
CA LYS A 118 -10.21 12.18 -20.15
C LYS A 118 -10.12 12.10 -18.63
N THR A 119 -10.08 13.26 -17.97
CA THR A 119 -9.94 13.38 -16.50
C THR A 119 -11.03 12.65 -15.73
N ASN A 120 -12.27 12.60 -16.26
CA ASN A 120 -13.42 11.94 -15.62
C ASN A 120 -13.32 10.41 -15.54
N LEU A 121 -12.37 9.79 -16.24
CA LEU A 121 -12.11 8.36 -16.17
C LEU A 121 -11.19 7.99 -15.00
N LEU A 122 -10.59 8.97 -14.35
CA LEU A 122 -9.59 8.78 -13.30
C LEU A 122 -10.05 9.47 -12.02
N ASN A 123 -9.70 8.86 -10.89
CA ASN A 123 -10.01 9.39 -9.57
C ASN A 123 -8.81 9.25 -8.63
N ARG A 124 -8.83 10.00 -7.54
CA ARG A 124 -7.95 9.73 -6.41
C ARG A 124 -8.12 8.26 -5.99
N GLY A 125 -7.01 7.58 -5.70
CA GLY A 125 -7.02 6.16 -5.35
C GLY A 125 -6.72 5.22 -6.52
N CYS A 126 -6.65 5.73 -7.76
CA CYS A 126 -6.06 4.98 -8.87
C CYS A 126 -4.58 4.67 -8.57
N VAL A 127 -4.09 3.62 -9.21
CA VAL A 127 -2.67 3.22 -9.16
C VAL A 127 -2.12 3.23 -10.57
N VAL A 128 -0.98 3.90 -10.77
CA VAL A 128 -0.21 3.86 -12.01
C VAL A 128 0.87 2.80 -11.86
N SER A 129 0.97 1.91 -12.85
CA SER A 129 2.01 0.88 -12.91
C SER A 129 2.37 0.56 -14.36
N LEU A 130 3.34 -0.33 -14.56
CA LEU A 130 3.62 -0.89 -15.88
C LEU A 130 2.45 -1.75 -16.35
N PRO A 131 2.26 -1.93 -17.67
CA PRO A 131 1.16 -2.72 -18.20
C PRO A 131 1.16 -4.17 -17.73
N ASN A 132 -0.02 -4.70 -17.43
CA ASN A 132 -0.27 -6.09 -17.04
C ASN A 132 0.38 -6.57 -15.72
N ILE A 133 0.99 -5.68 -14.93
CA ILE A 133 1.70 -6.03 -13.69
C ILE A 133 0.73 -6.24 -12.52
N MET A 134 -0.30 -5.42 -12.41
CA MET A 134 -1.19 -5.43 -11.25
C MET A 134 -2.56 -6.02 -11.59
N LYS A 135 -3.25 -6.54 -10.57
CA LYS A 135 -4.59 -7.11 -10.72
C LYS A 135 -5.52 -6.51 -9.68
N PRO A 136 -6.57 -5.78 -10.10
CA PRO A 136 -7.59 -5.31 -9.19
C PRO A 136 -8.33 -6.46 -8.50
N THR A 137 -8.68 -6.28 -7.23
CA THR A 137 -9.38 -7.30 -6.44
C THR A 137 -10.42 -6.68 -5.51
N LYS A 138 -11.45 -7.47 -5.18
CA LYS A 138 -12.44 -7.16 -4.13
C LYS A 138 -12.30 -8.07 -2.92
N HIS A 139 -11.50 -9.14 -3.01
CA HIS A 139 -11.37 -10.14 -1.97
C HIS A 139 -9.91 -10.23 -1.51
N ILE A 140 -9.67 -9.90 -0.26
CA ILE A 140 -8.34 -9.72 0.29
C ILE A 140 -8.25 -10.42 1.64
N ILE A 141 -7.16 -11.14 1.89
CA ILE A 141 -6.83 -11.62 3.22
C ILE A 141 -5.90 -10.59 3.86
N VAL A 142 -6.23 -10.20 5.07
CA VAL A 142 -5.50 -9.17 5.84
C VAL A 142 -5.29 -9.63 7.28
N ASN A 143 -4.27 -9.10 7.94
CA ASN A 143 -4.24 -9.04 9.38
C ASN A 143 -4.73 -7.65 9.81
N ILE A 144 -5.68 -7.61 10.72
CA ILE A 144 -6.22 -6.39 11.33
C ILE A 144 -5.71 -6.31 12.76
N MET A 145 -5.21 -5.14 13.15
CA MET A 145 -4.78 -4.81 14.50
C MET A 145 -5.60 -3.62 15.00
N MET A 146 -6.33 -3.82 16.10
CA MET A 146 -7.12 -2.78 16.73
C MET A 146 -6.24 -1.76 17.46
N VAL A 147 -6.61 -0.48 17.36
CA VAL A 147 -5.95 0.58 18.13
C VAL A 147 -6.26 0.39 19.63
N GLU A 148 -5.23 0.47 20.48
CA GLU A 148 -5.38 0.30 21.93
C GLU A 148 -6.28 1.37 22.58
N SER A 149 -6.30 2.58 22.02
CA SER A 149 -7.10 3.71 22.57
C SER A 149 -8.53 3.76 22.06
N THR A 150 -8.97 2.76 21.26
CA THR A 150 -10.36 2.73 20.76
C THR A 150 -11.30 1.99 21.70
N ASN A 151 -12.55 2.44 21.75
CA ASN A 151 -13.66 1.70 22.39
C ASN A 151 -14.48 0.91 21.36
N TRP A 152 -14.06 0.91 20.08
CA TRP A 152 -14.73 0.18 19.02
C TRP A 152 -14.38 -1.30 19.06
N ILE A 153 -15.32 -2.10 18.57
CA ILE A 153 -15.18 -3.54 18.37
C ILE A 153 -15.49 -3.81 16.91
N ILE A 154 -14.67 -4.60 16.24
CA ILE A 154 -14.99 -5.08 14.89
C ILE A 154 -15.69 -6.43 15.03
N LYS A 155 -16.95 -6.49 14.60
CA LYS A 155 -17.76 -7.71 14.57
C LYS A 155 -17.60 -8.44 13.24
N ASN A 156 -17.84 -9.75 13.23
CA ASN A 156 -17.90 -10.50 11.98
C ASN A 156 -18.93 -9.92 11.01
N ASN A 157 -18.56 -9.82 9.74
CA ASN A 157 -19.38 -9.27 8.65
C ASN A 157 -19.73 -7.76 8.80
N GLN A 158 -18.98 -7.03 9.61
CA GLN A 158 -19.21 -5.60 9.80
C GLN A 158 -18.78 -4.81 8.58
N ARG A 159 -19.63 -3.86 8.16
CA ARG A 159 -19.33 -2.89 7.10
C ARG A 159 -18.46 -1.78 7.66
N LEU A 160 -17.31 -1.55 7.03
CA LEU A 160 -16.29 -0.60 7.47
C LEU A 160 -15.72 0.17 6.28
N ARG A 161 -14.97 1.23 6.59
CA ARG A 161 -14.26 2.06 5.62
C ARG A 161 -12.78 1.73 5.65
N PHE A 162 -12.26 1.31 4.50
CA PHE A 162 -10.86 0.90 4.33
C PHE A 162 -10.11 1.93 3.51
N HIS A 163 -8.93 2.31 3.96
CA HIS A 163 -8.03 3.23 3.28
C HIS A 163 -6.76 2.50 2.89
N PHE A 164 -6.60 2.23 1.60
CA PHE A 164 -5.41 1.61 0.99
C PHE A 164 -4.65 2.70 0.21
N GLY A 165 -3.48 3.12 0.70
CA GLY A 165 -2.76 4.25 0.11
C GLY A 165 -3.65 5.49 0.02
N THR A 166 -3.95 5.94 -1.20
CA THR A 166 -4.84 7.08 -1.46
C THR A 166 -6.30 6.71 -1.74
N SER A 167 -6.59 5.41 -1.85
CA SER A 167 -7.93 4.88 -2.12
C SER A 167 -8.74 4.74 -0.83
N GLU A 168 -10.02 5.09 -0.91
CA GLU A 168 -11.02 4.82 0.12
C GLU A 168 -12.10 3.91 -0.47
N VAL A 169 -12.41 2.82 0.22
CA VAL A 169 -13.43 1.86 -0.22
C VAL A 169 -14.20 1.31 0.97
N LEU A 170 -15.49 1.11 0.77
CA LEU A 170 -16.34 0.39 1.71
C LEU A 170 -16.26 -1.12 1.48
N GLY A 171 -16.44 -1.88 2.54
CA GLY A 171 -16.44 -3.33 2.46
C GLY A 171 -16.83 -3.98 3.78
N ARG A 172 -16.86 -5.30 3.79
CA ARG A 172 -17.17 -6.10 4.96
C ARG A 172 -15.95 -6.86 5.43
N ALA A 173 -15.72 -6.84 6.75
CA ALA A 173 -14.68 -7.61 7.41
C ALA A 173 -15.26 -8.95 7.88
N MET A 174 -14.85 -10.04 7.21
CA MET A 174 -15.28 -11.40 7.51
C MET A 174 -14.23 -12.07 8.39
N SER A 175 -14.58 -12.39 9.62
CA SER A 175 -13.66 -13.02 10.57
C SER A 175 -13.34 -14.47 10.16
N THR A 176 -12.09 -14.85 10.34
CA THR A 176 -11.63 -16.22 10.10
C THR A 176 -11.77 -17.14 11.32
N ASP A 177 -11.87 -16.57 12.51
CA ASP A 177 -11.90 -17.31 13.77
C ASP A 177 -12.89 -16.74 14.80
N LYS A 178 -12.59 -15.55 15.32
CA LYS A 178 -13.34 -14.88 16.39
C LYS A 178 -14.59 -14.17 15.85
N ASN A 179 -15.68 -14.16 16.60
CA ASN A 179 -16.87 -13.38 16.22
C ASN A 179 -16.69 -11.86 16.37
N LYS A 180 -15.69 -11.44 17.13
CA LYS A 180 -15.35 -10.04 17.37
C LYS A 180 -13.85 -9.86 17.55
N LEU A 181 -13.36 -8.67 17.26
CA LEU A 181 -12.00 -8.22 17.53
C LEU A 181 -12.06 -6.97 18.40
N GLU A 182 -11.38 -6.99 19.54
CA GLU A 182 -11.40 -5.97 20.56
C GLU A 182 -10.11 -5.12 20.54
N ARG A 183 -10.08 -4.05 21.32
CA ARG A 183 -8.92 -3.14 21.41
C ARG A 183 -7.62 -3.91 21.72
N GLY A 184 -6.54 -3.52 21.06
CA GLY A 184 -5.22 -4.14 21.25
C GLY A 184 -5.07 -5.54 20.67
N GLU A 185 -6.15 -6.18 20.22
CA GLU A 185 -6.09 -7.49 19.59
C GLU A 185 -5.73 -7.38 18.10
N ASN A 186 -5.18 -8.47 17.56
CA ASN A 186 -5.05 -8.66 16.13
C ASN A 186 -5.61 -10.01 15.70
N ALA A 187 -6.07 -10.10 14.46
CA ALA A 187 -6.52 -11.34 13.85
C ALA A 187 -6.56 -11.22 12.31
N ASN A 188 -6.56 -12.39 11.67
CA ASN A 188 -6.73 -12.46 10.22
C ASN A 188 -8.21 -12.37 9.84
N PHE A 189 -8.47 -11.61 8.78
CA PHE A 189 -9.80 -11.39 8.21
C PHE A 189 -9.77 -11.57 6.69
N ILE A 190 -10.93 -11.88 6.14
CA ILE A 190 -11.17 -11.77 4.70
C ILE A 190 -12.01 -10.52 4.48
N LEU A 191 -11.49 -9.58 3.70
CA LEU A 191 -12.25 -8.39 3.29
C LEU A 191 -12.98 -8.67 1.99
N VAL A 192 -14.27 -8.30 1.96
CA VAL A 192 -15.11 -8.27 0.78
C VAL A 192 -15.45 -6.81 0.49
N LEU A 193 -14.76 -6.23 -0.50
CA LEU A 193 -14.87 -4.83 -0.85
C LEU A 193 -16.01 -4.56 -1.83
N GLU A 194 -16.66 -3.41 -1.73
CA GLU A 194 -17.76 -2.99 -2.63
C GLU A 194 -17.24 -2.60 -4.01
N SER A 195 -16.05 -2.03 -4.10
CA SER A 195 -15.35 -1.72 -5.35
C SER A 195 -13.95 -2.34 -5.39
N PRO A 196 -13.39 -2.60 -6.58
CA PRO A 196 -12.07 -3.19 -6.68
C PRO A 196 -10.99 -2.18 -6.28
N VAL A 197 -9.95 -2.67 -5.61
CA VAL A 197 -8.72 -1.93 -5.30
C VAL A 197 -7.52 -2.62 -5.91
N THR A 198 -6.45 -1.85 -6.10
CA THR A 198 -5.18 -2.36 -6.61
C THR A 198 -4.12 -2.23 -5.53
N ILE A 199 -3.78 -3.35 -4.96
CA ILE A 199 -2.90 -3.48 -3.80
C ILE A 199 -1.94 -4.64 -3.98
N THR A 200 -0.92 -4.71 -3.13
CA THR A 200 0.06 -5.80 -3.10
C THR A 200 0.17 -6.38 -1.69
N ILE A 201 0.79 -7.55 -1.57
CA ILE A 201 1.16 -8.12 -0.27
C ILE A 201 2.05 -7.11 0.46
N ASP A 202 1.91 -7.06 1.78
CA ASP A 202 2.59 -6.13 2.70
C ASP A 202 2.16 -4.66 2.59
N ASP A 203 1.18 -4.31 1.75
CA ASP A 203 0.57 -2.99 1.81
C ASP A 203 -0.12 -2.79 3.16
N LYS A 204 0.15 -1.65 3.77
CA LYS A 204 -0.52 -1.22 5.00
C LYS A 204 -1.81 -0.48 4.67
N PHE A 205 -2.79 -0.61 5.56
CA PHE A 205 -4.06 0.09 5.42
C PHE A 205 -4.60 0.55 6.77
N VAL A 206 -5.55 1.49 6.72
CA VAL A 206 -6.24 2.02 7.89
C VAL A 206 -7.72 1.68 7.80
N ILE A 207 -8.33 1.37 8.93
CA ILE A 207 -9.78 1.13 9.05
C ILE A 207 -10.39 2.27 9.84
N ARG A 208 -11.48 2.81 9.28
CA ARG A 208 -12.31 3.79 9.96
C ARG A 208 -13.72 3.27 10.15
N SER A 209 -14.33 3.67 11.26
CA SER A 209 -15.76 3.44 11.50
C SER A 209 -16.60 4.15 10.44
N TYR A 210 -17.80 3.64 10.19
CA TYR A 210 -18.69 4.23 9.19
C TYR A 210 -19.24 5.58 9.69
N SER A 211 -19.75 5.63 10.92
CA SER A 211 -20.27 6.83 11.56
C SER A 211 -20.27 6.67 13.09
N PRO A 212 -19.74 7.62 13.86
CA PRO A 212 -18.88 8.72 13.43
C PRO A 212 -17.55 8.22 12.87
N MET A 213 -16.92 8.98 11.96
CA MET A 213 -15.70 8.57 11.30
C MET A 213 -14.48 8.69 12.22
N GLN A 214 -14.04 7.58 12.78
CA GLN A 214 -12.88 7.48 13.67
C GLN A 214 -11.94 6.37 13.17
N THR A 215 -10.64 6.55 13.33
CA THR A 215 -9.66 5.49 13.09
C THR A 215 -9.76 4.47 14.22
N ILE A 216 -10.11 3.24 13.90
CA ILE A 216 -10.35 2.17 14.87
C ILE A 216 -9.34 1.02 14.79
N ALA A 217 -8.74 0.85 13.63
CA ALA A 217 -7.76 -0.21 13.40
C ALA A 217 -6.82 0.15 12.24
N GLY A 218 -5.75 -0.59 12.14
CA GLY A 218 -4.89 -0.66 10.96
C GLY A 218 -4.62 -2.12 10.61
N GLY A 219 -3.82 -2.34 9.57
CA GLY A 219 -3.46 -3.70 9.23
C GLY A 219 -2.51 -3.80 8.05
N VAL A 220 -2.24 -5.04 7.68
CA VAL A 220 -1.38 -5.39 6.56
C VAL A 220 -2.08 -6.38 5.64
N VAL A 221 -1.88 -6.22 4.34
CA VAL A 221 -2.39 -7.12 3.31
C VAL A 221 -1.54 -8.40 3.31
N LEU A 222 -2.17 -9.53 3.56
CA LEU A 222 -1.50 -10.83 3.55
C LEU A 222 -1.60 -11.51 2.19
N TYR A 223 -2.74 -11.37 1.50
CA TYR A 223 -2.95 -11.98 0.19
C TYR A 223 -4.07 -11.27 -0.59
N GLN A 224 -3.83 -10.98 -1.86
CA GLN A 224 -4.69 -10.11 -2.68
C GLN A 224 -5.63 -10.85 -3.63
N ASN A 225 -5.89 -12.10 -3.46
CA ASN A 225 -6.77 -12.83 -4.40
C ASN A 225 -7.49 -13.99 -3.71
N ALA A 226 -8.22 -13.66 -2.67
CA ALA A 226 -8.98 -14.63 -1.88
C ALA A 226 -10.20 -15.14 -2.66
N LYS A 227 -10.02 -16.16 -3.50
CA LYS A 227 -11.09 -16.79 -4.31
C LYS A 227 -11.22 -18.27 -3.98
N GLY A 228 -12.46 -18.75 -3.90
CA GLY A 228 -12.73 -20.18 -3.67
C GLY A 228 -13.94 -20.42 -2.77
N LYS A 229 -14.16 -21.69 -2.41
CA LYS A 229 -15.21 -22.05 -1.42
C LYS A 229 -14.92 -21.40 -0.09
N TRP A 230 -15.92 -20.77 0.51
CA TRP A 230 -15.79 -19.98 1.74
C TRP A 230 -15.08 -20.74 2.88
N SER A 231 -15.47 -21.99 3.16
CA SER A 231 -14.85 -22.79 4.23
C SER A 231 -13.35 -22.95 4.04
N LYS A 232 -12.91 -23.39 2.84
CA LYS A 232 -11.49 -23.57 2.53
C LYS A 232 -10.72 -22.25 2.59
N MET A 233 -11.35 -21.15 2.17
CA MET A 233 -10.74 -19.81 2.20
C MET A 233 -10.58 -19.32 3.64
N LYS A 234 -11.56 -19.62 4.51
CA LYS A 234 -11.52 -19.27 5.93
C LYS A 234 -10.35 -19.96 6.63
N ASP A 235 -10.18 -21.26 6.43
CA ASP A 235 -9.07 -22.04 7.01
C ASP A 235 -7.71 -21.56 6.49
N PHE A 236 -7.62 -21.31 5.17
CA PHE A 236 -6.43 -20.76 4.54
C PHE A 236 -6.05 -19.39 5.12
N ALA A 237 -7.02 -18.49 5.28
CA ALA A 237 -6.77 -17.16 5.82
C ALA A 237 -6.42 -17.18 7.31
N LYS A 238 -7.05 -18.06 8.10
CA LYS A 238 -6.81 -18.20 9.54
C LYS A 238 -5.35 -18.53 9.85
N LEU A 239 -4.75 -19.43 9.09
CA LEU A 239 -3.39 -19.92 9.30
C LEU A 239 -2.30 -19.09 8.60
N MET A 240 -2.67 -18.06 7.88
CA MET A 240 -1.71 -17.27 7.10
C MET A 240 -0.80 -16.42 8.00
N PRO A 241 0.53 -16.60 7.90
CA PRO A 241 1.49 -15.86 8.73
C PRO A 241 1.51 -14.34 8.42
N ILE A 242 1.80 -13.55 9.45
CA ILE A 242 1.99 -12.09 9.32
C ILE A 242 3.39 -11.79 8.77
N ASP A 243 4.41 -12.55 9.19
CA ASP A 243 5.76 -12.41 8.67
C ASP A 243 5.82 -12.74 7.18
N SER A 244 6.52 -11.92 6.39
CA SER A 244 6.53 -12.05 4.93
C SER A 244 7.24 -13.31 4.44
N LYS A 245 8.33 -13.75 5.12
CA LYS A 245 9.06 -14.96 4.74
C LYS A 245 8.27 -16.22 5.11
N GLU A 246 7.72 -16.26 6.31
CA GLU A 246 6.86 -17.36 6.73
C GLU A 246 5.62 -17.48 5.83
N ARG A 247 5.03 -16.35 5.45
CA ARG A 247 3.91 -16.29 4.51
C ARG A 247 4.30 -16.76 3.12
N PHE A 248 5.50 -16.42 2.64
CA PHE A 248 6.03 -16.93 1.38
C PHE A 248 6.10 -18.48 1.41
N ASN A 249 6.69 -19.06 2.44
CA ASN A 249 6.76 -20.52 2.62
C ASN A 249 5.37 -21.17 2.71
N TYR A 250 4.46 -20.54 3.44
CA TYR A 250 3.07 -20.97 3.55
C TYR A 250 2.37 -21.00 2.19
N LEU A 251 2.53 -19.92 1.40
CA LEU A 251 1.92 -19.80 0.08
C LEU A 251 2.51 -20.77 -0.93
N ILE A 252 3.82 -21.01 -0.93
CA ILE A 252 4.45 -22.04 -1.79
C ILE A 252 3.82 -23.40 -1.51
N LYS A 253 3.74 -23.80 -0.26
CA LYS A 253 3.13 -25.08 0.15
C LYS A 253 1.67 -25.18 -0.26
N TYR A 254 0.88 -24.13 -0.02
CA TYR A 254 -0.55 -24.12 -0.33
C TYR A 254 -0.84 -24.08 -1.84
N LEU A 255 -0.03 -23.38 -2.61
CA LEU A 255 -0.17 -23.21 -4.06
C LEU A 255 0.65 -24.22 -4.88
N SER A 256 1.21 -25.26 -4.26
CA SER A 256 2.06 -26.27 -4.89
C SER A 256 1.44 -26.90 -6.15
N ASN A 257 0.13 -27.07 -6.18
CA ASN A 257 -0.62 -27.60 -7.32
C ASN A 257 -0.76 -26.60 -8.51
N ARG A 258 -0.22 -25.38 -8.38
CA ARG A 258 -0.25 -24.32 -9.40
C ARG A 258 1.15 -23.74 -9.53
N PRO A 259 2.02 -24.38 -10.31
CA PRO A 259 3.39 -23.91 -10.50
C PRO A 259 3.42 -22.45 -10.93
N ARG A 260 4.32 -21.67 -10.34
CA ARG A 260 4.53 -20.26 -10.64
C ARG A 260 5.99 -20.01 -10.94
N SER A 261 6.27 -19.16 -11.91
CA SER A 261 7.63 -18.69 -12.15
C SER A 261 8.12 -17.85 -10.96
N ILE A 262 9.43 -17.69 -10.87
CA ILE A 262 10.04 -16.79 -9.87
C ILE A 262 9.52 -15.35 -10.03
N ASN A 263 9.28 -14.92 -11.27
CA ASN A 263 8.73 -13.61 -11.56
C ASN A 263 7.28 -13.47 -11.06
N ASP A 264 6.45 -14.51 -11.14
CA ASP A 264 5.12 -14.49 -10.57
C ASP A 264 5.15 -14.32 -9.04
N TRP A 265 6.12 -14.96 -8.37
CA TRP A 265 6.33 -14.79 -6.94
C TRP A 265 6.84 -13.40 -6.59
N LYS A 266 7.77 -12.86 -7.37
CA LYS A 266 8.25 -11.49 -7.23
C LYS A 266 7.11 -10.48 -7.37
N LEU A 267 6.22 -10.66 -8.35
CA LEU A 267 5.04 -9.82 -8.53
C LEU A 267 4.04 -9.95 -7.39
N LEU A 268 3.88 -11.14 -6.83
CA LEU A 268 3.00 -11.36 -5.69
C LEU A 268 3.51 -10.65 -4.43
N PHE A 269 4.83 -10.74 -4.17
CA PHE A 269 5.54 -10.08 -3.07
C PHE A 269 6.21 -8.77 -3.51
N PHE A 270 5.47 -7.93 -4.17
CA PHE A 270 5.94 -6.70 -4.82
C PHE A 270 6.81 -5.82 -3.91
N ASN A 271 6.42 -5.64 -2.65
CA ASN A 271 7.15 -4.85 -1.67
C ASN A 271 8.42 -5.54 -1.13
N SER A 272 8.57 -6.84 -1.37
CA SER A 272 9.73 -7.65 -0.97
C SER A 272 10.40 -8.30 -2.18
N PHE A 273 10.24 -7.72 -3.35
CA PHE A 273 10.69 -8.23 -4.65
C PHE A 273 12.13 -8.77 -4.64
N ASN A 274 13.08 -7.98 -4.15
CA ASN A 274 14.49 -8.36 -4.10
C ASN A 274 14.80 -9.44 -3.05
N LYS A 275 13.88 -9.68 -2.11
CA LYS A 275 14.04 -10.72 -1.07
C LYS A 275 13.58 -12.10 -1.55
N VAL A 276 12.68 -12.15 -2.54
CA VAL A 276 12.06 -13.40 -3.01
C VAL A 276 13.10 -14.40 -3.54
N GLU A 277 14.07 -13.95 -4.33
CA GLU A 277 15.14 -14.84 -4.83
C GLU A 277 15.97 -15.47 -3.72
N ARG A 278 16.24 -14.71 -2.66
CA ARG A 278 16.96 -15.20 -1.48
C ARG A 278 16.12 -16.24 -0.73
N TRP A 279 14.82 -15.99 -0.58
CA TRP A 279 13.90 -16.90 0.10
C TRP A 279 13.76 -18.25 -0.60
N PHE A 280 13.97 -18.31 -1.93
CA PHE A 280 14.01 -19.57 -2.68
C PHE A 280 15.30 -20.37 -2.45
N LYS A 281 16.39 -19.73 -2.02
CA LYS A 281 17.70 -20.37 -1.79
C LYS A 281 17.84 -20.87 -0.35
N GLU A 282 17.07 -20.35 0.56
CA GLU A 282 17.03 -20.70 1.99
C GLU A 282 15.96 -21.76 2.27
#